data_a282bc2ac4199d52829ef96873a70435
#
_entry.id   a282bc2ac4199d52829ef96873a70435
#
_cell.length_a   1.000
_cell.length_b   1.000
_cell.length_c   1.000
_cell.angle_alpha   90.00
_cell.angle_beta   90.00
_cell.angle_gamma   90.00
#
_symmetry.space_group_name_H-M   'P 1'
#
loop_
_entity.id
_entity.type
_entity.pdbx_description
1 polymer ?
#
loop_
_entity_poly.entity_id
_entity_poly.type
_entity_poly.pdbx_seq_one_letter_code
_entity_poly.pdbx_strand_id
1 'polypeptide(L)'
;TQGSGKVRAVAKGIRKTTSRFGPRLEPFTHVSLMVYRGRGSLDTVSQAEIVSPFRALRGDLGLFAAGETMLEAVDKVAEEHERNVRLFMLLLTGMRALDARPADPAAVAESFLLKLLSLSGFHPALTTCAVCGAPAPDRFASGLGGAVCRADADLDAGPASLEALDFLATLGGTGLLEAGDVRADNEVRRESRALLFGFTEYHLERRMKSLPILARSLAT
;
A
#
# COMPACT_ATOMS: atom_id res chain seq x y z
N THR A 1 -13.32 -1.37 7.23
CA THR A 1 -14.34 -2.43 7.12
C THR A 1 -15.08 -2.35 5.78
N GLN A 2 -15.61 -3.50 5.30
CA GLN A 2 -16.35 -3.55 4.04
C GLN A 2 -17.66 -2.76 4.09
N GLY A 3 -18.31 -2.72 5.23
CA GLY A 3 -19.64 -2.10 5.40
C GLY A 3 -19.62 -0.64 5.81
N SER A 4 -18.56 -0.19 6.53
CA SER A 4 -18.56 1.10 7.22
C SER A 4 -17.24 1.86 7.08
N GLY A 5 -16.40 1.51 6.10
CA GLY A 5 -15.11 2.17 5.90
C GLY A 5 -14.14 2.02 7.07
N LYS A 6 -13.36 3.05 7.34
CA LYS A 6 -12.46 3.13 8.50
C LYS A 6 -13.30 3.33 9.77
N VAL A 7 -13.02 2.53 10.79
CA VAL A 7 -13.71 2.57 12.08
C VAL A 7 -12.70 2.61 13.21
N ARG A 8 -12.85 3.55 14.13
CA ARG A 8 -12.11 3.60 15.38
C ARG A 8 -12.94 2.96 16.50
N ALA A 9 -12.43 1.86 17.06
CA ALA A 9 -13.16 1.14 18.08
C ALA A 9 -12.24 0.67 19.22
N VAL A 10 -12.81 0.52 20.41
CA VAL A 10 -12.14 -0.05 21.58
C VAL A 10 -12.66 -1.44 21.88
N ALA A 11 -11.75 -2.39 22.09
CA ALA A 11 -12.06 -3.72 22.60
C ALA A 11 -11.75 -3.77 24.10
N LYS A 12 -12.79 -3.57 24.95
CA LYS A 12 -12.61 -3.55 26.39
C LYS A 12 -12.15 -4.91 26.91
N GLY A 13 -11.09 -4.90 27.73
CA GLY A 13 -10.54 -6.12 28.36
C GLY A 13 -9.64 -6.97 27.44
N ILE A 14 -9.21 -6.47 26.27
CA ILE A 14 -8.34 -7.19 25.34
C ILE A 14 -7.00 -7.63 25.97
N ARG A 15 -6.46 -6.86 26.94
CA ARG A 15 -5.19 -7.14 27.62
C ARG A 15 -5.29 -8.17 28.75
N LYS A 16 -6.48 -8.63 29.09
CA LYS A 16 -6.65 -9.67 30.12
C LYS A 16 -6.23 -11.02 29.56
N THR A 17 -5.54 -11.84 30.35
CA THR A 17 -5.14 -13.21 29.97
C THR A 17 -6.33 -14.09 29.58
N THR A 18 -7.52 -13.82 30.16
CA THR A 18 -8.79 -14.47 29.86
C THR A 18 -9.61 -13.74 28.80
N SER A 19 -8.97 -12.87 28.01
CA SER A 19 -9.70 -12.07 27.03
C SER A 19 -10.32 -12.93 25.93
N ARG A 20 -11.62 -12.77 25.73
CA ARG A 20 -12.33 -13.37 24.59
C ARG A 20 -11.92 -12.80 23.24
N PHE A 21 -11.23 -11.66 23.22
CA PHE A 21 -10.72 -11.05 21.99
C PHE A 21 -9.33 -11.54 21.61
N GLY A 22 -8.46 -11.80 22.61
CA GLY A 22 -7.12 -12.40 22.46
C GLY A 22 -6.50 -12.27 21.06
N PRO A 23 -6.12 -13.39 20.45
CA PRO A 23 -5.50 -13.39 19.10
C PRO A 23 -6.44 -12.99 17.95
N ARG A 24 -7.75 -12.77 18.22
CA ARG A 24 -8.70 -12.35 17.18
C ARG A 24 -8.48 -10.93 16.67
N LEU A 25 -7.88 -10.07 17.50
CA LEU A 25 -7.61 -8.67 17.17
C LEU A 25 -6.12 -8.37 17.03
N GLU A 26 -5.32 -9.39 16.74
CA GLU A 26 -3.92 -9.20 16.37
C GLU A 26 -3.80 -8.48 15.02
N PRO A 27 -2.74 -7.68 14.81
CA PRO A 27 -2.46 -7.06 13.51
C PRO A 27 -2.51 -8.09 12.37
N PHE A 28 -2.90 -7.66 11.19
CA PHE A 28 -3.08 -8.50 10.00
C PHE A 28 -4.10 -9.62 10.16
N THR A 29 -5.09 -9.47 11.04
CA THR A 29 -6.17 -10.45 11.14
C THR A 29 -7.43 -9.91 10.45
N HIS A 30 -7.92 -10.62 9.43
CA HIS A 30 -9.24 -10.35 8.86
C HIS A 30 -10.29 -10.96 9.78
N VAL A 31 -11.13 -10.10 10.32
CA VAL A 31 -12.15 -10.47 11.30
C VAL A 31 -13.53 -9.98 10.90
N SER A 32 -14.54 -10.74 11.27
CA SER A 32 -15.92 -10.26 11.34
C SER A 32 -16.14 -9.63 12.73
N LEU A 33 -16.58 -8.38 12.76
CA LEU A 33 -16.76 -7.61 13.98
C LEU A 33 -18.22 -7.24 14.17
N MET A 34 -18.70 -7.39 15.41
CA MET A 34 -19.88 -6.70 15.88
C MET A 34 -19.43 -5.47 16.68
N VAL A 35 -19.86 -4.30 16.23
CA VAL A 35 -19.44 -3.01 16.79
C VAL A 35 -20.67 -2.21 17.19
N TYR A 36 -20.70 -1.71 18.42
CA TYR A 36 -21.71 -0.76 18.89
C TYR A 36 -21.19 0.66 18.74
N ARG A 37 -22.00 1.49 18.11
CA ARG A 37 -21.72 2.92 18.00
C ARG A 37 -21.82 3.57 19.38
N GLY A 38 -20.68 4.14 19.83
CA GLY A 38 -20.62 4.87 21.10
C GLY A 38 -21.24 6.28 20.98
N ARG A 39 -21.49 6.93 22.11
CA ARG A 39 -21.85 8.35 22.17
C ARG A 39 -20.64 9.28 22.01
N GLY A 40 -19.42 8.73 22.06
CA GLY A 40 -18.14 9.44 21.91
C GLY A 40 -17.48 9.16 20.55
N SER A 41 -16.18 9.50 20.46
CA SER A 41 -15.37 9.35 19.24
C SER A 41 -14.92 7.89 18.95
N LEU A 42 -15.17 6.95 19.85
CA LEU A 42 -14.80 5.55 19.72
C LEU A 42 -16.01 4.63 19.82
N ASP A 43 -16.10 3.72 18.87
CA ASP A 43 -17.05 2.62 18.91
C ASP A 43 -16.57 1.52 19.86
N THR A 44 -17.42 0.56 20.21
CA THR A 44 -17.06 -0.54 21.09
C THR A 44 -17.22 -1.88 20.37
N VAL A 45 -16.14 -2.66 20.29
CA VAL A 45 -16.18 -4.04 19.79
C VAL A 45 -16.85 -4.93 20.84
N SER A 46 -17.93 -5.61 20.47
CA SER A 46 -18.64 -6.56 21.32
C SER A 46 -18.33 -8.01 20.97
N GLN A 47 -18.10 -8.30 19.68
CA GLN A 47 -17.75 -9.64 19.19
C GLN A 47 -16.69 -9.52 18.08
N ALA A 48 -15.85 -10.54 17.99
CA ALA A 48 -14.85 -10.68 16.94
C ALA A 48 -14.71 -12.16 16.58
N GLU A 49 -14.81 -12.47 15.30
CA GLU A 49 -14.61 -13.82 14.76
C GLU A 49 -13.54 -13.77 13.66
N ILE A 50 -12.58 -14.68 13.68
CA ILE A 50 -11.51 -14.74 12.68
C ILE A 50 -12.08 -15.28 11.39
N VAL A 51 -11.92 -14.50 10.30
CA VAL A 51 -12.18 -14.92 8.93
C VAL A 51 -10.90 -15.46 8.30
N SER A 52 -9.78 -14.71 8.45
CA SER A 52 -8.46 -15.12 7.97
C SER A 52 -7.36 -14.51 8.86
N PRO A 53 -6.49 -15.31 9.46
CA PRO A 53 -5.50 -14.81 10.43
C PRO A 53 -4.25 -14.22 9.79
N PHE A 54 -3.99 -14.41 8.49
CA PHE A 54 -2.78 -13.98 7.76
C PHE A 54 -1.49 -14.16 8.56
N ARG A 55 -1.26 -15.38 9.06
CA ARG A 55 -0.18 -15.68 10.03
C ARG A 55 1.22 -15.48 9.47
N ALA A 56 1.40 -15.67 8.16
CA ALA A 56 2.69 -15.51 7.52
C ALA A 56 3.26 -14.11 7.75
N LEU A 57 2.42 -13.06 7.72
CA LEU A 57 2.84 -11.67 7.85
C LEU A 57 3.49 -11.33 9.20
N ARG A 58 3.13 -12.06 10.26
CA ARG A 58 3.71 -11.84 11.60
C ARG A 58 5.01 -12.60 11.86
N GLY A 59 5.32 -13.58 11.04
CA GLY A 59 6.48 -14.46 11.21
C GLY A 59 7.69 -14.08 10.35
N ASP A 60 7.57 -13.08 9.49
CA ASP A 60 8.62 -12.67 8.54
C ASP A 60 8.69 -11.14 8.47
N LEU A 61 9.90 -10.58 8.56
CA LEU A 61 10.11 -9.14 8.61
C LEU A 61 9.74 -8.45 7.27
N GLY A 62 10.04 -9.07 6.14
CA GLY A 62 9.71 -8.55 4.82
C GLY A 62 8.21 -8.51 4.59
N LEU A 63 7.51 -9.61 4.92
CA LEU A 63 6.05 -9.68 4.84
C LEU A 63 5.39 -8.69 5.80
N PHE A 64 5.93 -8.55 7.02
CA PHE A 64 5.44 -7.59 7.99
C PHE A 64 5.57 -6.14 7.48
N ALA A 65 6.77 -5.76 7.00
CA ALA A 65 7.03 -4.42 6.48
C ALA A 65 6.13 -4.09 5.27
N ALA A 66 5.92 -5.04 4.36
CA ALA A 66 5.02 -4.90 3.23
C ALA A 66 3.56 -4.72 3.67
N GLY A 67 3.10 -5.54 4.62
CA GLY A 67 1.75 -5.45 5.18
C GLY A 67 1.49 -4.12 5.91
N GLU A 68 2.44 -3.66 6.73
CA GLU A 68 2.37 -2.36 7.41
C GLU A 68 2.31 -1.21 6.41
N THR A 69 3.07 -1.28 5.32
CA THR A 69 3.04 -0.27 4.25
C THR A 69 1.66 -0.18 3.61
N MET A 70 1.04 -1.31 3.30
CA MET A 70 -0.33 -1.33 2.76
C MET A 70 -1.36 -0.79 3.76
N LEU A 71 -1.26 -1.18 5.04
CA LEU A 71 -2.18 -0.70 6.08
C LEU A 71 -2.02 0.80 6.30
N GLU A 72 -0.79 1.31 6.41
CA GLU A 72 -0.53 2.74 6.57
C GLU A 72 -1.07 3.55 5.39
N ALA A 73 -0.85 3.08 4.16
CA ALA A 73 -1.36 3.76 2.96
C ALA A 73 -2.90 3.82 2.97
N VAL A 74 -3.56 2.70 3.28
CA VAL A 74 -5.03 2.67 3.41
C VAL A 74 -5.53 3.57 4.54
N ASP A 75 -4.82 3.60 5.68
CA ASP A 75 -5.20 4.47 6.80
C ASP A 75 -5.18 5.96 6.43
N LYS A 76 -4.29 6.35 5.51
CA LYS A 76 -4.18 7.75 5.04
C LYS A 76 -5.26 8.16 4.04
N VAL A 77 -5.74 7.23 3.20
CA VAL A 77 -6.74 7.53 2.16
C VAL A 77 -8.17 7.21 2.60
N ALA A 78 -8.34 6.37 3.62
CA ALA A 78 -9.66 5.97 4.07
C ALA A 78 -10.28 7.01 4.99
N GLU A 79 -11.48 7.44 4.65
CA GLU A 79 -12.32 8.31 5.50
C GLU A 79 -13.06 7.50 6.57
N GLU A 80 -13.25 8.12 7.76
CA GLU A 80 -13.99 7.50 8.84
C GLU A 80 -15.48 7.36 8.49
N HIS A 81 -16.00 6.15 8.69
CA HIS A 81 -17.39 5.79 8.40
C HIS A 81 -17.81 5.95 6.93
N GLU A 82 -16.88 6.18 6.02
CA GLU A 82 -17.14 6.21 4.58
C GLU A 82 -16.87 4.85 3.96
N ARG A 83 -17.92 4.25 3.41
CA ARG A 83 -17.85 2.92 2.80
C ARG A 83 -17.10 2.97 1.47
N ASN A 84 -15.95 2.30 1.38
CA ASN A 84 -15.20 2.10 0.15
C ASN A 84 -14.88 0.61 -0.05
N VAL A 85 -15.75 -0.08 -0.77
CA VAL A 85 -15.62 -1.53 -1.01
C VAL A 85 -14.41 -1.83 -1.89
N ARG A 86 -14.08 -0.97 -2.88
CA ARG A 86 -12.93 -1.17 -3.76
C ARG A 86 -11.62 -1.13 -2.97
N LEU A 87 -11.47 -0.14 -2.09
CA LEU A 87 -10.32 0.00 -1.20
C LEU A 87 -10.19 -1.19 -0.24
N PHE A 88 -11.31 -1.64 0.34
CA PHE A 88 -11.32 -2.82 1.20
C PHE A 88 -10.89 -4.09 0.45
N MET A 89 -11.40 -4.30 -0.76
CA MET A 89 -11.05 -5.48 -1.57
C MET A 89 -9.60 -5.43 -2.04
N LEU A 90 -9.08 -4.25 -2.39
CA LEU A 90 -7.68 -4.06 -2.75
C LEU A 90 -6.77 -4.47 -1.58
N LEU A 91 -7.06 -3.97 -0.35
CA LEU A 91 -6.31 -4.34 0.85
C LEU A 91 -6.39 -5.83 1.14
N LEU A 92 -7.59 -6.41 1.09
CA LEU A 92 -7.79 -7.84 1.35
C LEU A 92 -7.02 -8.71 0.35
N THR A 93 -7.00 -8.33 -0.94
CA THR A 93 -6.23 -9.02 -1.98
C THR A 93 -4.73 -8.89 -1.72
N GLY A 94 -4.24 -7.71 -1.35
CA GLY A 94 -2.84 -7.50 -0.99
C GLY A 94 -2.41 -8.35 0.22
N MET A 95 -3.23 -8.42 1.27
CA MET A 95 -2.95 -9.28 2.43
C MET A 95 -2.90 -10.77 2.07
N ARG A 96 -3.78 -11.24 1.17
CA ARG A 96 -3.75 -12.61 0.65
C ARG A 96 -2.50 -12.89 -0.18
N ALA A 97 -2.09 -11.93 -1.02
CA ALA A 97 -0.87 -12.05 -1.81
C ALA A 97 0.37 -12.19 -0.91
N LEU A 98 0.46 -11.41 0.17
CA LEU A 98 1.55 -11.53 1.13
C LEU A 98 1.50 -12.84 1.94
N ASP A 99 0.31 -13.29 2.35
CA ASP A 99 0.15 -14.54 3.13
C ASP A 99 0.51 -15.79 2.29
N ALA A 100 0.45 -15.69 0.95
CA ALA A 100 0.94 -16.70 0.02
C ALA A 100 2.49 -16.80 -0.05
N ARG A 101 3.22 -15.96 0.69
CA ARG A 101 4.69 -15.92 0.76
C ARG A 101 5.34 -15.70 -0.61
N PRO A 102 5.08 -14.56 -1.26
CA PRO A 102 5.70 -14.24 -2.54
C PRO A 102 7.22 -14.14 -2.41
N ALA A 103 7.92 -14.38 -3.51
CA ALA A 103 9.39 -14.30 -3.53
C ALA A 103 9.90 -12.85 -3.29
N ASP A 104 9.10 -11.83 -3.64
CA ASP A 104 9.40 -10.43 -3.34
C ASP A 104 8.17 -9.72 -2.71
N PRO A 105 8.07 -9.70 -1.37
CA PRO A 105 6.98 -9.01 -0.68
C PRO A 105 6.91 -7.50 -0.96
N ALA A 106 8.05 -6.87 -1.23
CA ALA A 106 8.08 -5.44 -1.51
C ALA A 106 7.50 -5.11 -2.89
N ALA A 107 7.73 -5.95 -3.90
CA ALA A 107 7.09 -5.79 -5.20
C ALA A 107 5.56 -5.85 -5.09
N VAL A 108 5.04 -6.72 -4.23
CA VAL A 108 3.60 -6.78 -3.92
C VAL A 108 3.12 -5.48 -3.28
N ALA A 109 3.87 -4.91 -2.31
CA ALA A 109 3.52 -3.65 -1.67
C ALA A 109 3.61 -2.46 -2.66
N GLU A 110 4.62 -2.43 -3.53
CA GLU A 110 4.81 -1.42 -4.57
C GLU A 110 3.66 -1.47 -5.61
N SER A 111 3.29 -2.66 -6.08
CA SER A 111 2.12 -2.85 -6.95
C SER A 111 0.82 -2.42 -6.26
N PHE A 112 0.69 -2.70 -4.97
CA PHE A 112 -0.44 -2.24 -4.17
C PHE A 112 -0.51 -0.71 -4.10
N LEU A 113 0.61 -0.02 -3.85
CA LEU A 113 0.66 1.45 -3.81
C LEU A 113 0.25 2.06 -5.16
N LEU A 114 0.73 1.53 -6.29
CA LEU A 114 0.33 1.98 -7.62
C LEU A 114 -1.18 1.85 -7.84
N LYS A 115 -1.78 0.73 -7.43
CA LYS A 115 -3.22 0.50 -7.52
C LYS A 115 -4.03 1.38 -6.58
N LEU A 116 -3.52 1.61 -5.36
CA LEU A 116 -4.13 2.52 -4.40
C LEU A 116 -4.16 3.96 -4.92
N LEU A 117 -3.02 4.44 -5.44
CA LEU A 117 -2.92 5.77 -6.05
C LEU A 117 -3.90 5.91 -7.22
N SER A 118 -3.96 4.91 -8.11
CA SER A 118 -4.91 4.91 -9.23
C SER A 118 -6.36 4.93 -8.75
N LEU A 119 -6.68 4.16 -7.69
CA LEU A 119 -8.02 4.15 -7.09
C LEU A 119 -8.39 5.49 -6.44
N SER A 120 -7.38 6.23 -5.98
CA SER A 120 -7.52 7.57 -5.39
C SER A 120 -7.49 8.71 -6.42
N GLY A 121 -7.38 8.40 -7.72
CA GLY A 121 -7.35 9.37 -8.80
C GLY A 121 -5.96 9.87 -9.21
N PHE A 122 -4.90 9.31 -8.64
CA PHE A 122 -3.50 9.69 -8.89
C PHE A 122 -2.75 8.60 -9.67
N HIS A 123 -3.14 8.38 -10.93
CA HIS A 123 -2.45 7.40 -11.77
C HIS A 123 -1.16 7.99 -12.34
N PRO A 124 0.05 7.50 -11.98
CA PRO A 124 1.28 8.04 -12.53
C PRO A 124 1.41 7.73 -14.02
N ALA A 125 1.76 8.72 -14.83
CA ALA A 125 2.24 8.49 -16.18
C ALA A 125 3.61 7.82 -16.10
N LEU A 126 3.81 6.67 -16.74
CA LEU A 126 5.04 5.88 -16.66
C LEU A 126 5.64 5.58 -18.05
N THR A 127 4.83 5.57 -19.11
CA THR A 127 5.24 5.15 -20.44
C THR A 127 5.36 6.30 -21.44
N THR A 128 4.67 7.40 -21.15
CA THR A 128 4.65 8.62 -21.97
C THR A 128 4.76 9.85 -21.09
N CYS A 129 5.18 10.97 -21.68
CA CYS A 129 5.23 12.24 -20.98
C CYS A 129 3.84 12.65 -20.48
N ALA A 130 3.71 12.95 -19.18
CA ALA A 130 2.44 13.36 -18.55
C ALA A 130 1.88 14.67 -19.13
N VAL A 131 2.72 15.52 -19.72
CA VAL A 131 2.33 16.85 -20.24
C VAL A 131 2.01 16.80 -21.73
N CYS A 132 2.93 16.32 -22.57
CA CYS A 132 2.77 16.36 -24.04
C CYS A 132 2.49 14.99 -24.67
N GLY A 133 2.52 13.90 -23.93
CA GLY A 133 2.28 12.55 -24.43
C GLY A 133 3.45 11.96 -25.25
N ALA A 134 4.60 12.63 -25.35
CA ALA A 134 5.75 12.12 -26.06
C ALA A 134 6.24 10.78 -25.47
N PRO A 135 6.70 9.83 -26.31
CA PRO A 135 7.24 8.55 -25.84
C PRO A 135 8.62 8.72 -25.20
N ALA A 136 9.02 7.71 -24.44
CA ALA A 136 10.34 7.60 -23.82
C ALA A 136 10.74 8.84 -22.97
N PRO A 137 9.93 9.22 -21.95
CA PRO A 137 10.31 10.29 -21.03
C PRO A 137 11.56 9.89 -20.23
N ASP A 138 12.44 10.85 -19.91
CA ASP A 138 13.71 10.63 -19.21
C ASP A 138 13.78 11.35 -17.84
N ARG A 139 12.65 11.90 -17.40
CA ARG A 139 12.49 12.62 -16.14
C ARG A 139 11.23 12.16 -15.41
N PHE A 140 11.17 12.47 -14.12
CA PHE A 140 10.00 12.20 -13.29
C PHE A 140 9.71 13.36 -12.35
N ALA A 141 8.48 13.84 -12.36
CA ALA A 141 8.00 14.91 -11.49
C ALA A 141 6.65 14.52 -10.88
N SER A 142 6.58 14.36 -9.56
CA SER A 142 5.34 14.02 -8.88
C SER A 142 4.25 15.08 -9.10
N GLY A 143 4.61 16.35 -9.08
CA GLY A 143 3.69 17.47 -9.29
C GLY A 143 3.13 17.56 -10.71
N LEU A 144 3.82 17.02 -11.71
CA LEU A 144 3.37 16.95 -13.09
C LEU A 144 2.64 15.64 -13.43
N GLY A 145 2.48 14.75 -12.45
CA GLY A 145 1.73 13.51 -12.60
C GLY A 145 2.56 12.30 -13.05
N GLY A 146 3.89 12.35 -12.95
CA GLY A 146 4.75 11.19 -13.24
C GLY A 146 5.90 11.48 -14.18
N ALA A 147 6.12 10.62 -15.18
CA ALA A 147 7.17 10.72 -16.14
C ALA A 147 6.95 11.89 -17.10
N VAL A 148 8.00 12.67 -17.37
CA VAL A 148 7.99 13.82 -18.28
C VAL A 148 9.22 13.82 -19.18
N CYS A 149 9.10 14.38 -20.38
CA CYS A 149 10.25 14.62 -21.22
C CYS A 149 11.05 15.83 -20.74
N ARG A 150 12.30 15.94 -21.17
CA ARG A 150 13.19 17.04 -20.77
C ARG A 150 12.65 18.42 -21.13
N ALA A 151 11.86 18.54 -22.21
CA ALA A 151 11.29 19.80 -22.65
C ALA A 151 10.18 20.30 -21.72
N ASP A 152 9.45 19.39 -21.07
CA ASP A 152 8.32 19.70 -20.20
C ASP A 152 8.69 19.60 -18.71
N ALA A 153 9.94 19.25 -18.39
CA ALA A 153 10.42 19.09 -17.03
C ALA A 153 10.46 20.44 -16.30
N ASP A 154 9.94 20.49 -15.10
CA ASP A 154 10.08 21.60 -14.17
C ASP A 154 11.36 21.48 -13.31
N LEU A 155 11.55 22.40 -12.35
CA LEU A 155 12.71 22.43 -11.45
C LEU A 155 12.78 21.24 -10.50
N ASP A 156 11.64 20.60 -10.21
CA ASP A 156 11.52 19.47 -9.30
C ASP A 156 11.64 18.11 -10.01
N ALA A 157 11.70 18.14 -11.36
CA ALA A 157 11.83 16.93 -12.17
C ALA A 157 13.24 16.31 -12.05
N GLY A 158 13.32 15.16 -11.40
CA GLY A 158 14.54 14.35 -11.34
C GLY A 158 14.73 13.45 -12.56
N PRO A 159 15.97 12.89 -12.76
CA PRO A 159 16.20 11.87 -13.79
C PRO A 159 15.38 10.61 -13.49
N ALA A 160 14.93 9.92 -14.56
CA ALA A 160 14.28 8.63 -14.47
C ALA A 160 14.70 7.76 -15.66
N SER A 161 15.22 6.56 -15.37
CA SER A 161 15.56 5.59 -16.40
C SER A 161 14.30 4.95 -16.99
N LEU A 162 14.34 4.60 -18.26
CA LEU A 162 13.24 3.89 -18.92
C LEU A 162 12.98 2.54 -18.25
N GLU A 163 14.03 1.86 -17.83
CA GLU A 163 13.94 0.57 -17.13
C GLU A 163 13.17 0.68 -15.81
N ALA A 164 13.41 1.75 -15.03
CA ALA A 164 12.67 1.98 -13.78
C ALA A 164 11.21 2.33 -14.03
N LEU A 165 10.93 3.12 -15.06
CA LEU A 165 9.56 3.48 -15.46
C LEU A 165 8.80 2.26 -15.99
N ASP A 166 9.42 1.44 -16.85
CA ASP A 166 8.83 0.20 -17.39
C ASP A 166 8.58 -0.83 -16.30
N PHE A 167 9.50 -0.92 -15.32
CA PHE A 167 9.29 -1.79 -14.16
C PHE A 167 8.05 -1.36 -13.34
N LEU A 168 7.90 -0.07 -13.06
CA LEU A 168 6.71 0.44 -12.37
C LEU A 168 5.43 0.23 -13.19
N ALA A 169 5.48 0.44 -14.50
CA ALA A 169 4.35 0.20 -15.40
C ALA A 169 3.95 -1.28 -15.38
N THR A 170 4.93 -2.19 -15.41
CA THR A 170 4.73 -3.63 -15.31
C THR A 170 4.07 -4.00 -13.97
N LEU A 171 4.60 -3.50 -12.85
CA LEU A 171 4.00 -3.73 -11.52
C LEU A 171 2.57 -3.18 -11.43
N GLY A 172 2.32 -2.01 -12.00
CA GLY A 172 0.98 -1.40 -12.04
C GLY A 172 -0.03 -2.25 -12.81
N GLY A 173 0.39 -2.86 -13.92
CA GLY A 173 -0.44 -3.73 -14.76
C GLY A 173 -0.58 -5.16 -14.25
N THR A 174 0.36 -5.65 -13.42
CA THR A 174 0.36 -7.02 -12.91
C THR A 174 -0.63 -7.18 -11.74
N GLY A 175 -1.29 -8.34 -11.63
CA GLY A 175 -2.12 -8.69 -10.48
C GLY A 175 -1.29 -8.74 -9.17
N LEU A 176 -1.92 -8.48 -8.02
CA LEU A 176 -1.20 -8.48 -6.74
C LEU A 176 -0.63 -9.85 -6.37
N LEU A 177 -1.29 -10.93 -6.80
CA LEU A 177 -0.83 -12.30 -6.53
C LEU A 177 0.42 -12.65 -7.32
N GLU A 178 0.61 -12.07 -8.49
CA GLU A 178 1.72 -12.29 -9.40
C GLU A 178 2.83 -11.23 -9.27
N ALA A 179 2.54 -10.10 -8.63
CA ALA A 179 3.48 -8.98 -8.50
C ALA A 179 4.80 -9.36 -7.82
N GLY A 180 4.75 -10.32 -6.88
CA GLY A 180 5.94 -10.84 -6.21
C GLY A 180 6.88 -11.65 -7.08
N ASP A 181 6.50 -11.98 -8.30
CA ASP A 181 7.32 -12.71 -9.28
C ASP A 181 7.96 -11.80 -10.33
N VAL A 182 7.58 -10.52 -10.38
CA VAL A 182 8.18 -9.52 -11.28
C VAL A 182 9.62 -9.23 -10.84
N ARG A 183 10.57 -9.35 -11.77
CA ARG A 183 12.00 -9.21 -11.51
C ARG A 183 12.57 -7.99 -12.21
N ALA A 184 13.53 -7.35 -11.57
CA ALA A 184 14.43 -6.37 -12.15
C ALA A 184 15.74 -6.33 -11.36
N ASP A 185 16.77 -5.75 -11.93
CA ASP A 185 18.06 -5.57 -11.29
C ASP A 185 17.94 -4.66 -10.05
N ASN A 186 18.88 -4.79 -9.12
CA ASN A 186 18.87 -4.02 -7.87
C ASN A 186 18.89 -2.50 -8.09
N GLU A 187 19.55 -2.04 -9.13
CA GLU A 187 19.61 -0.62 -9.47
C GLU A 187 18.25 -0.11 -9.92
N VAL A 188 17.62 -0.79 -10.87
CA VAL A 188 16.25 -0.53 -11.35
C VAL A 188 15.27 -0.56 -10.18
N ARG A 189 15.36 -1.56 -9.30
CA ARG A 189 14.52 -1.67 -8.10
C ARG A 189 14.67 -0.51 -7.14
N ARG A 190 15.91 -0.06 -6.92
CA ARG A 190 16.19 1.08 -6.04
C ARG A 190 15.63 2.38 -6.60
N GLU A 191 15.85 2.62 -7.89
CA GLU A 191 15.37 3.82 -8.58
C GLU A 191 13.83 3.84 -8.64
N SER A 192 13.20 2.79 -9.17
CA SER A 192 11.74 2.70 -9.29
C SER A 192 11.04 2.90 -7.94
N ARG A 193 11.62 2.36 -6.88
CA ARG A 193 11.13 2.55 -5.50
C ARG A 193 11.22 3.99 -5.05
N ALA A 194 12.35 4.67 -5.32
CA ALA A 194 12.51 6.08 -4.96
C ALA A 194 11.47 6.96 -5.68
N LEU A 195 11.22 6.70 -6.97
CA LEU A 195 10.19 7.40 -7.75
C LEU A 195 8.79 7.15 -7.17
N LEU A 196 8.44 5.89 -6.94
CA LEU A 196 7.11 5.52 -6.40
C LEU A 196 6.87 6.08 -5.00
N PHE A 197 7.87 6.03 -4.13
CA PHE A 197 7.72 6.53 -2.76
C PHE A 197 7.57 8.05 -2.74
N GLY A 198 8.38 8.76 -3.51
CA GLY A 198 8.24 10.21 -3.68
C GLY A 198 6.86 10.59 -4.22
N PHE A 199 6.39 9.90 -5.24
CA PHE A 199 5.06 10.10 -5.81
C PHE A 199 3.95 9.81 -4.79
N THR A 200 4.08 8.73 -4.03
CA THR A 200 3.11 8.35 -3.01
C THR A 200 3.00 9.42 -1.91
N GLU A 201 4.14 9.85 -1.35
CA GLU A 201 4.15 10.86 -0.28
C GLU A 201 3.66 12.23 -0.76
N TYR A 202 3.96 12.60 -2.02
CA TYR A 202 3.48 13.83 -2.63
C TYR A 202 1.95 13.86 -2.71
N HIS A 203 1.34 12.84 -3.31
CA HIS A 203 -0.11 12.81 -3.54
C HIS A 203 -0.94 12.47 -2.31
N LEU A 204 -0.36 11.75 -1.33
CA LEU A 204 -1.02 11.55 -0.05
C LEU A 204 -0.82 12.72 0.93
N GLU A 205 0.00 13.74 0.55
CA GLU A 205 0.33 14.92 1.37
C GLU A 205 0.83 14.56 2.78
N ARG A 206 1.38 13.36 2.95
CA ARG A 206 1.81 12.82 4.25
C ARG A 206 2.98 11.87 4.10
N ARG A 207 3.99 12.05 4.93
CA ARG A 207 5.06 11.07 5.07
C ARG A 207 4.54 9.73 5.57
N MET A 208 5.05 8.66 4.98
CA MET A 208 4.79 7.28 5.40
C MET A 208 5.95 6.74 6.21
N LYS A 209 5.68 6.29 7.45
CA LYS A 209 6.70 5.74 8.35
C LYS A 209 7.17 4.35 7.93
N SER A 210 6.33 3.61 7.24
CA SER A 210 6.60 2.24 6.78
C SER A 210 7.52 2.17 5.56
N LEU A 211 7.53 3.19 4.68
CA LEU A 211 8.35 3.16 3.46
C LEU A 211 9.86 2.97 3.72
N PRO A 212 10.49 3.68 4.68
CA PRO A 212 11.89 3.43 5.01
C PRO A 212 12.15 2.03 5.58
N ILE A 213 11.15 1.44 6.27
CA ILE A 213 11.25 0.10 6.83
C ILE A 213 11.18 -0.93 5.70
N LEU A 214 10.24 -0.77 4.77
CA LEU A 214 10.11 -1.59 3.57
C LEU A 214 11.40 -1.57 2.73
N ALA A 215 12.00 -0.39 2.55
CA ALA A 215 13.25 -0.24 1.81
C ALA A 215 14.42 -1.02 2.45
N ARG A 216 14.49 -1.08 3.79
CA ARG A 216 15.56 -1.77 4.52
C ARG A 216 15.37 -3.28 4.61
N SER A 217 14.14 -3.77 4.64
CA SER A 217 13.85 -5.21 4.76
C SER A 217 14.31 -6.04 3.55
N LEU A 218 14.78 -5.37 2.50
CA LEU A 218 15.27 -5.97 1.24
C LEU A 218 16.79 -5.93 1.11
N ALA A 219 17.48 -5.24 2.02
CA ALA A 219 18.93 -5.13 2.02
C ALA A 219 19.60 -6.29 2.79
N THR A 220 18.81 -7.22 3.31
CA THR A 220 19.24 -8.44 4.01
C THR A 220 18.98 -9.66 3.18
#